data_1e238b910677e309ba6483241da3225e
#
_entry.id   1e238b910677e309ba6483241da3225e
#
_cell.length_a   1.000
_cell.length_b   1.000
_cell.length_c   1.000
_cell.angle_alpha   90.00
_cell.angle_beta   90.00
_cell.angle_gamma   90.00
#
_symmetry.space_group_name_H-M   'P 1'
#
loop_
_entity.id
_entity.type
_entity.pdbx_description
1 polymer ?
#
loop_
_entity_poly.entity_id
_entity_poly.type
_entity_poly.pdbx_seq_one_letter_code
_entity_poly.pdbx_strand_id
1 'polypeptide(L)'
;MTEQAANFVGSIPQHYDRCLGPHIFHDFADDLTARVVGLNPASVLELAAGTGIVTRRLRDALPETCAITATDLNPPMLDMARSKFEAGENIHFEPADASALPFDDSTFDAVVCQFGIMFFPDKLRSYKEALRVLKPEGRYILNVWGSWECNQFAQIAHETVAEYFPDNPPGFYNVPFSYNDTDIIEKSMCQAGFSAIASHVVEITSAIPSAEDFATGLVYGNPLFEEVTSRGGNPQEICAAVANAIDEKLGGSMSLQALVIDAY
;
A
#
# COMPACT_ATOMS: atom_id res chain seq x y z
N MET A 1 10.84 -6.66 -13.51
CA MET A 1 11.10 -6.01 -12.20
C MET A 1 9.81 -5.75 -11.40
N THR A 2 8.73 -5.28 -12.01
CA THR A 2 7.45 -5.01 -11.29
C THR A 2 6.74 -6.25 -10.76
N GLU A 3 6.72 -7.37 -11.48
CA GLU A 3 6.06 -8.62 -11.01
C GLU A 3 6.72 -9.20 -9.74
N GLN A 4 8.04 -9.17 -9.62
CA GLN A 4 8.73 -9.64 -8.42
C GLN A 4 8.51 -8.70 -7.23
N ALA A 5 8.43 -7.39 -7.45
CA ALA A 5 8.19 -6.41 -6.39
C ALA A 5 6.77 -6.48 -5.81
N ALA A 6 5.82 -7.10 -6.51
CA ALA A 6 4.44 -7.31 -6.05
C ALA A 6 4.21 -8.72 -5.43
N ASN A 7 5.26 -9.53 -5.22
CA ASN A 7 5.15 -10.90 -4.72
C ASN A 7 5.18 -10.96 -3.18
N PHE A 8 4.06 -10.71 -2.54
CA PHE A 8 3.91 -10.71 -1.07
C PHE A 8 3.43 -12.08 -0.57
N VAL A 9 4.34 -13.06 -0.52
CA VAL A 9 4.03 -14.46 -0.19
C VAL A 9 4.85 -14.98 0.99
N GLY A 10 4.62 -16.23 1.41
CA GLY A 10 5.34 -16.88 2.49
C GLY A 10 5.06 -16.23 3.86
N SER A 11 6.09 -15.84 4.60
CA SER A 11 5.99 -15.16 5.90
C SER A 11 5.90 -13.63 5.79
N ILE A 12 5.95 -13.07 4.57
CA ILE A 12 5.92 -11.62 4.36
C ILE A 12 4.67 -10.99 4.99
N PRO A 13 3.42 -11.52 4.81
CA PRO A 13 2.22 -10.89 5.37
C PRO A 13 2.28 -10.67 6.88
N GLN A 14 2.86 -11.61 7.65
CA GLN A 14 2.95 -11.50 9.11
C GLN A 14 3.90 -10.38 9.55
N HIS A 15 5.07 -10.28 8.91
CA HIS A 15 6.03 -9.21 9.20
C HIS A 15 5.54 -7.85 8.73
N TYR A 16 4.91 -7.79 7.55
CA TYR A 16 4.27 -6.60 7.01
C TYR A 16 3.23 -6.04 7.99
N ASP A 17 2.30 -6.88 8.42
CA ASP A 17 1.21 -6.45 9.30
C ASP A 17 1.71 -6.01 10.67
N ARG A 18 2.56 -6.81 11.29
CA ARG A 18 3.05 -6.56 12.66
C ARG A 18 4.08 -5.44 12.73
N CYS A 19 5.04 -5.42 11.80
CA CYS A 19 6.23 -4.59 11.94
C CYS A 19 6.21 -3.34 11.03
N LEU A 20 5.38 -3.29 9.96
CA LEU A 20 5.21 -2.10 9.14
C LEU A 20 3.86 -1.42 9.39
N GLY A 21 2.78 -2.20 9.54
CA GLY A 21 1.43 -1.68 9.71
C GLY A 21 1.34 -0.50 10.67
N PRO A 22 1.76 -0.65 11.95
CA PRO A 22 1.66 0.39 12.96
C PRO A 22 2.51 1.65 12.68
N HIS A 23 3.60 1.49 11.92
CA HIS A 23 4.57 2.56 11.74
C HIS A 23 4.36 3.38 10.49
N ILE A 24 3.93 2.74 9.37
CA ILE A 24 3.88 3.44 8.08
C ILE A 24 2.52 3.38 7.38
N PHE A 25 1.55 2.59 7.88
CA PHE A 25 0.28 2.42 7.16
C PHE A 25 -0.96 2.87 7.94
N HIS A 26 -0.97 2.72 9.28
CA HIS A 26 -2.20 2.90 10.06
C HIS A 26 -2.77 4.31 9.96
N ASP A 27 -1.96 5.34 10.15
CA ASP A 27 -2.43 6.73 10.14
C ASP A 27 -2.90 7.18 8.75
N PHE A 28 -2.26 6.69 7.68
CA PHE A 28 -2.73 6.92 6.31
C PHE A 28 -4.03 6.17 6.00
N ALA A 29 -4.23 4.99 6.60
CA ALA A 29 -5.48 4.25 6.48
C ALA A 29 -6.62 4.98 7.19
N ASP A 30 -6.34 5.65 8.29
CA ASP A 30 -7.31 6.49 9.02
C ASP A 30 -7.71 7.71 8.17
N ASP A 31 -6.75 8.41 7.53
CA ASP A 31 -7.04 9.51 6.59
C ASP A 31 -7.87 9.04 5.40
N LEU A 32 -7.46 7.93 4.76
CA LEU A 32 -8.17 7.39 3.60
C LEU A 32 -9.61 6.98 3.96
N THR A 33 -9.78 6.31 5.10
CA THR A 33 -11.07 5.89 5.62
C THR A 33 -11.98 7.10 5.90
N ALA A 34 -11.47 8.16 6.52
CA ALA A 34 -12.23 9.37 6.80
C ALA A 34 -12.79 10.02 5.52
N ARG A 35 -12.01 10.01 4.42
CA ARG A 35 -12.45 10.50 3.11
C ARG A 35 -13.59 9.66 2.54
N VAL A 36 -13.47 8.33 2.63
CA VAL A 36 -14.52 7.39 2.16
C VAL A 36 -15.80 7.54 2.96
N VAL A 37 -15.69 7.63 4.29
CA VAL A 37 -16.86 7.85 5.18
C VAL A 37 -17.61 9.12 4.80
N GLY A 38 -16.90 10.18 4.42
CA GLY A 38 -17.49 11.45 3.96
C GLY A 38 -18.38 11.32 2.71
N LEU A 39 -18.21 10.25 1.92
CA LEU A 39 -19.05 9.95 0.74
C LEU A 39 -20.36 9.23 1.09
N ASN A 40 -20.48 8.65 2.31
CA ASN A 40 -21.61 7.83 2.73
C ASN A 40 -21.96 6.70 1.73
N PRO A 41 -21.00 5.86 1.32
CA PRO A 41 -21.19 4.86 0.28
C PRO A 41 -22.04 3.69 0.79
N ALA A 42 -22.82 3.07 -0.12
CA ALA A 42 -23.50 1.80 0.12
C ALA A 42 -22.62 0.60 -0.28
N SER A 43 -21.63 0.81 -1.15
CA SER A 43 -20.71 -0.22 -1.65
C SER A 43 -19.30 0.35 -1.87
N VAL A 44 -18.28 -0.34 -1.35
CA VAL A 44 -16.86 0.04 -1.47
C VAL A 44 -16.08 -1.13 -2.05
N LEU A 45 -15.22 -0.86 -3.03
CA LEU A 45 -14.20 -1.78 -3.51
C LEU A 45 -12.82 -1.30 -3.01
N GLU A 46 -12.10 -2.17 -2.35
CA GLU A 46 -10.69 -1.95 -1.99
C GLU A 46 -9.78 -2.75 -2.92
N LEU A 47 -8.88 -2.05 -3.62
CA LEU A 47 -7.85 -2.65 -4.47
C LEU A 47 -6.54 -2.77 -3.69
N ALA A 48 -5.82 -3.88 -3.87
CA ALA A 48 -4.58 -4.16 -3.16
C ALA A 48 -4.75 -4.05 -1.63
N ALA A 49 -5.78 -4.71 -1.09
CA ALA A 49 -6.15 -4.62 0.32
C ALA A 49 -5.06 -5.12 1.28
N GLY A 50 -4.09 -5.88 0.76
CA GLY A 50 -2.99 -6.40 1.54
C GLY A 50 -3.48 -7.22 2.73
N THR A 51 -2.96 -6.92 3.91
CA THR A 51 -3.37 -7.58 5.16
C THR A 51 -4.67 -7.02 5.77
N GLY A 52 -5.43 -6.20 5.04
CA GLY A 52 -6.73 -5.69 5.46
C GLY A 52 -6.67 -4.53 6.46
N ILE A 53 -5.62 -3.71 6.41
CA ILE A 53 -5.45 -2.56 7.30
C ILE A 53 -6.54 -1.51 7.03
N VAL A 54 -6.77 -1.14 5.77
CA VAL A 54 -7.84 -0.20 5.38
C VAL A 54 -9.20 -0.89 5.48
N THR A 55 -9.31 -2.16 5.06
CA THR A 55 -10.55 -2.94 5.15
C THR A 55 -11.13 -2.90 6.58
N ARG A 56 -10.28 -3.12 7.60
CA ARG A 56 -10.72 -3.11 9.02
C ARG A 56 -11.25 -1.74 9.42
N ARG A 57 -10.56 -0.66 9.08
CA ARG A 57 -10.97 0.70 9.38
C ARG A 57 -12.27 1.09 8.66
N LEU A 58 -12.40 0.72 7.40
CA LEU A 58 -13.63 0.93 6.65
C LEU A 58 -14.80 0.21 7.31
N ARG A 59 -14.61 -1.06 7.73
CA ARG A 59 -15.69 -1.81 8.39
C ARG A 59 -16.08 -1.21 9.73
N ASP A 60 -15.12 -0.73 10.51
CA ASP A 60 -15.37 -0.11 11.81
C ASP A 60 -16.08 1.25 11.71
N ALA A 61 -15.84 1.99 10.62
CA ALA A 61 -16.33 3.35 10.44
C ALA A 61 -17.61 3.46 9.59
N LEU A 62 -17.84 2.52 8.68
CA LEU A 62 -19.00 2.52 7.79
C LEU A 62 -20.19 1.77 8.44
N PRO A 63 -21.46 2.12 8.09
CA PRO A 63 -22.62 1.36 8.52
C PRO A 63 -22.51 -0.13 8.15
N GLU A 64 -23.06 -1.03 8.96
CA GLU A 64 -23.09 -2.49 8.67
C GLU A 64 -23.76 -2.82 7.32
N THR A 65 -24.68 -1.97 6.87
CA THR A 65 -25.35 -2.10 5.58
C THR A 65 -24.43 -1.81 4.38
N CYS A 66 -23.32 -1.10 4.58
CA CYS A 66 -22.35 -0.86 3.52
C CYS A 66 -21.61 -2.16 3.19
N ALA A 67 -21.68 -2.60 1.94
CA ALA A 67 -20.95 -3.75 1.45
C ALA A 67 -19.49 -3.35 1.14
N ILE A 68 -18.54 -4.11 1.65
CA ILE A 68 -17.10 -3.91 1.38
C ILE A 68 -16.60 -5.12 0.61
N THR A 69 -15.98 -4.89 -0.54
CA THR A 69 -15.25 -5.91 -1.30
C THR A 69 -13.77 -5.58 -1.24
N ALA A 70 -12.97 -6.46 -0.64
CA ALA A 70 -11.53 -6.31 -0.51
C ALA A 70 -10.82 -7.27 -1.47
N THR A 71 -9.99 -6.72 -2.36
CA THR A 71 -9.27 -7.49 -3.37
C THR A 71 -7.77 -7.32 -3.25
N ASP A 72 -7.02 -8.39 -3.53
CA ASP A 72 -5.57 -8.37 -3.66
C ASP A 72 -5.13 -9.43 -4.68
N LEU A 73 -3.98 -9.19 -5.31
CA LEU A 73 -3.39 -10.15 -6.24
C LEU A 73 -2.82 -11.37 -5.50
N ASN A 74 -2.41 -11.21 -4.24
CA ASN A 74 -1.73 -12.21 -3.43
C ASN A 74 -2.69 -12.87 -2.43
N PRO A 75 -3.14 -14.12 -2.65
CA PRO A 75 -4.03 -14.81 -1.72
C PRO A 75 -3.53 -14.87 -0.27
N PRO A 76 -2.23 -15.06 0.04
CA PRO A 76 -1.74 -15.05 1.42
C PRO A 76 -1.97 -13.73 2.16
N MET A 77 -1.99 -12.59 1.45
CA MET A 77 -2.35 -11.29 2.02
C MET A 77 -3.83 -11.27 2.42
N LEU A 78 -4.72 -11.73 1.54
CA LEU A 78 -6.16 -11.83 1.83
C LEU A 78 -6.48 -12.83 2.93
N ASP A 79 -5.72 -13.92 3.07
CA ASP A 79 -5.89 -14.87 4.16
C ASP A 79 -5.57 -14.22 5.52
N MET A 80 -4.51 -13.41 5.58
CA MET A 80 -4.21 -12.58 6.75
C MET A 80 -5.33 -11.55 6.99
N ALA A 81 -5.79 -10.86 5.95
CA ALA A 81 -6.90 -9.92 6.07
C ALA A 81 -8.14 -10.57 6.67
N ARG A 82 -8.59 -11.70 6.09
CA ARG A 82 -9.77 -12.45 6.60
C ARG A 82 -9.68 -12.79 8.08
N SER A 83 -8.48 -13.11 8.58
CA SER A 83 -8.29 -13.49 9.98
C SER A 83 -8.61 -12.38 10.98
N LYS A 84 -8.76 -11.14 10.53
CA LYS A 84 -9.10 -9.97 11.35
C LYS A 84 -10.60 -9.72 11.49
N PHE A 85 -11.44 -10.52 10.84
CA PHE A 85 -12.87 -10.31 10.76
C PHE A 85 -13.65 -11.50 11.30
N GLU A 86 -14.80 -11.22 11.90
CA GLU A 86 -15.72 -12.22 12.41
C GLU A 86 -16.75 -12.63 11.35
N ALA A 87 -17.37 -13.79 11.56
CA ALA A 87 -18.45 -14.23 10.68
C ALA A 87 -19.66 -13.30 10.82
N GLY A 88 -20.13 -12.78 9.69
CA GLY A 88 -21.28 -11.88 9.63
C GLY A 88 -20.94 -10.40 9.40
N GLU A 89 -19.69 -10.01 9.49
CA GLU A 89 -19.26 -8.71 8.98
C GLU A 89 -19.45 -8.67 7.45
N ASN A 90 -20.10 -7.63 6.93
CA ASN A 90 -20.46 -7.51 5.52
C ASN A 90 -19.24 -7.17 4.65
N ILE A 91 -18.31 -8.14 4.52
CA ILE A 91 -17.08 -8.01 3.75
C ILE A 91 -16.92 -9.24 2.85
N HIS A 92 -16.65 -8.97 1.59
CA HIS A 92 -16.28 -9.98 0.59
C HIS A 92 -14.79 -9.87 0.27
N PHE A 93 -14.06 -10.99 0.35
CA PHE A 93 -12.64 -11.06 -0.01
C PHE A 93 -12.46 -11.89 -1.27
N GLU A 94 -11.86 -11.30 -2.30
CA GLU A 94 -11.69 -11.97 -3.59
C GLU A 94 -10.31 -11.67 -4.19
N PRO A 95 -9.52 -12.68 -4.59
CA PRO A 95 -8.30 -12.46 -5.36
C PRO A 95 -8.64 -11.83 -6.70
N ALA A 96 -8.03 -10.68 -7.02
CA ALA A 96 -8.26 -10.00 -8.28
C ALA A 96 -7.04 -9.22 -8.76
N ASP A 97 -6.87 -9.18 -10.08
CA ASP A 97 -5.95 -8.27 -10.75
C ASP A 97 -6.66 -6.93 -10.97
N ALA A 98 -6.12 -5.85 -10.43
CA ALA A 98 -6.67 -4.51 -10.59
C ALA A 98 -6.74 -4.04 -12.06
N SER A 99 -6.03 -4.68 -12.97
CA SER A 99 -6.10 -4.41 -14.42
C SER A 99 -7.17 -5.22 -15.15
N ALA A 100 -7.89 -6.13 -14.46
CA ALA A 100 -8.95 -6.98 -15.02
C ALA A 100 -9.93 -7.39 -13.91
N LEU A 101 -10.69 -6.44 -13.39
CA LEU A 101 -11.58 -6.63 -12.25
C LEU A 101 -12.80 -7.52 -12.62
N PRO A 102 -13.10 -8.56 -11.81
CA PRO A 102 -14.18 -9.52 -12.09
C PRO A 102 -15.57 -8.97 -11.67
N PHE A 103 -15.80 -7.67 -11.80
CA PHE A 103 -17.03 -7.01 -11.39
C PHE A 103 -17.71 -6.34 -12.57
N ASP A 104 -19.03 -6.21 -12.51
CA ASP A 104 -19.83 -5.50 -13.51
C ASP A 104 -19.54 -3.99 -13.49
N ASP A 105 -19.88 -3.32 -14.59
CA ASP A 105 -19.81 -1.87 -14.69
C ASP A 105 -20.73 -1.21 -13.67
N SER A 106 -20.34 -0.05 -13.16
CA SER A 106 -21.18 0.78 -12.28
C SER A 106 -21.69 0.04 -11.02
N THR A 107 -20.80 -0.71 -10.35
CA THR A 107 -21.13 -1.53 -9.17
C THR A 107 -20.90 -0.81 -7.86
N PHE A 108 -19.81 -0.02 -7.76
CA PHE A 108 -19.34 0.53 -6.50
C PHE A 108 -19.55 2.05 -6.41
N ASP A 109 -19.89 2.53 -5.20
CA ASP A 109 -19.98 3.96 -4.90
C ASP A 109 -18.60 4.57 -4.67
N ALA A 110 -17.66 3.77 -4.15
CA ALA A 110 -16.28 4.18 -3.96
C ALA A 110 -15.31 3.03 -4.30
N VAL A 111 -14.18 3.38 -4.89
CA VAL A 111 -13.00 2.52 -5.02
C VAL A 111 -11.89 3.13 -4.18
N VAL A 112 -11.13 2.31 -3.44
CA VAL A 112 -10.00 2.77 -2.63
C VAL A 112 -8.75 1.92 -2.91
N CYS A 113 -7.57 2.54 -2.81
CA CYS A 113 -6.31 1.83 -2.97
C CYS A 113 -5.21 2.50 -2.12
N GLN A 114 -4.79 1.86 -1.02
CA GLN A 114 -3.70 2.37 -0.22
C GLN A 114 -2.37 1.76 -0.64
N PHE A 115 -1.44 2.58 -1.13
CA PHE A 115 -0.07 2.20 -1.50
C PHE A 115 0.03 0.95 -2.40
N GLY A 116 -0.99 0.74 -3.25
CA GLY A 116 -1.04 -0.41 -4.17
C GLY A 116 -0.65 -0.06 -5.60
N ILE A 117 -1.17 1.08 -6.13
CA ILE A 117 -1.05 1.46 -7.54
C ILE A 117 0.41 1.50 -8.06
N MET A 118 1.39 1.80 -7.19
CA MET A 118 2.81 1.84 -7.56
C MET A 118 3.30 0.51 -8.13
N PHE A 119 2.75 -0.60 -7.63
CA PHE A 119 3.10 -1.96 -8.03
C PHE A 119 2.39 -2.45 -9.29
N PHE A 120 1.31 -1.77 -9.73
CA PHE A 120 0.55 -2.23 -10.89
C PHE A 120 1.37 -2.07 -12.18
N PRO A 121 1.53 -3.13 -13.00
CA PRO A 121 2.36 -3.07 -14.20
C PRO A 121 1.75 -2.15 -15.28
N ASP A 122 0.43 -2.15 -15.42
CA ASP A 122 -0.33 -1.28 -16.34
C ASP A 122 -1.29 -0.39 -15.52
N LYS A 123 -0.77 0.75 -15.07
CA LYS A 123 -1.53 1.72 -14.27
C LYS A 123 -2.70 2.32 -15.03
N LEU A 124 -2.53 2.58 -16.34
CA LEU A 124 -3.60 3.13 -17.17
C LEU A 124 -4.78 2.17 -17.27
N ARG A 125 -4.49 0.87 -17.42
CA ARG A 125 -5.52 -0.15 -17.49
C ARG A 125 -6.24 -0.30 -16.14
N SER A 126 -5.50 -0.28 -15.03
CA SER A 126 -6.11 -0.35 -13.70
C SER A 126 -6.99 0.87 -13.39
N TYR A 127 -6.60 2.07 -13.83
CA TYR A 127 -7.45 3.26 -13.73
C TYR A 127 -8.73 3.12 -14.55
N LYS A 128 -8.66 2.56 -15.77
CA LYS A 128 -9.85 2.29 -16.58
C LYS A 128 -10.79 1.28 -15.95
N GLU A 129 -10.25 0.23 -15.34
CA GLU A 129 -11.04 -0.76 -14.62
C GLU A 129 -11.69 -0.16 -13.37
N ALA A 130 -10.94 0.63 -12.58
CA ALA A 130 -11.51 1.35 -11.43
C ALA A 130 -12.67 2.27 -11.87
N LEU A 131 -12.49 3.04 -12.95
CA LEU A 131 -13.55 3.91 -13.49
C LEU A 131 -14.74 3.11 -14.00
N ARG A 132 -14.50 1.97 -14.66
CA ARG A 132 -15.57 1.10 -15.20
C ARG A 132 -16.48 0.56 -14.10
N VAL A 133 -15.91 0.11 -13.00
CA VAL A 133 -16.68 -0.46 -11.90
C VAL A 133 -17.31 0.58 -10.97
N LEU A 134 -16.88 1.85 -11.05
CA LEU A 134 -17.50 2.94 -10.34
C LEU A 134 -18.86 3.30 -10.93
N LYS A 135 -19.84 3.54 -10.06
CA LYS A 135 -21.12 4.14 -10.44
C LYS A 135 -20.92 5.57 -10.96
N PRO A 136 -21.88 6.11 -11.75
CA PRO A 136 -21.91 7.56 -11.99
C PRO A 136 -21.81 8.32 -10.66
N GLU A 137 -20.96 9.35 -10.60
CA GLU A 137 -20.64 10.13 -9.39
C GLU A 137 -19.84 9.36 -8.30
N GLY A 138 -19.51 8.09 -8.54
CA GLY A 138 -18.61 7.33 -7.66
C GLY A 138 -17.20 7.93 -7.61
N ARG A 139 -16.47 7.64 -6.53
CA ARG A 139 -15.15 8.24 -6.28
C ARG A 139 -14.06 7.17 -6.20
N TYR A 140 -12.92 7.47 -6.82
CA TYR A 140 -11.69 6.72 -6.61
C TYR A 140 -10.75 7.50 -5.71
N ILE A 141 -10.48 6.96 -4.51
CA ILE A 141 -9.56 7.56 -3.54
C ILE A 141 -8.36 6.64 -3.39
N LEU A 142 -7.19 7.15 -3.66
CA LEU A 142 -5.96 6.37 -3.53
C LEU A 142 -4.85 7.21 -2.91
N ASN A 143 -3.83 6.53 -2.36
CA ASN A 143 -2.61 7.20 -1.98
C ASN A 143 -1.37 6.49 -2.53
N VAL A 144 -0.31 7.27 -2.71
CA VAL A 144 1.02 6.82 -3.09
C VAL A 144 2.05 7.49 -2.17
N TRP A 145 3.21 6.88 -2.00
CA TRP A 145 4.31 7.51 -1.25
C TRP A 145 4.77 8.80 -1.93
N GLY A 146 5.13 9.80 -1.15
CA GLY A 146 5.93 10.93 -1.59
C GLY A 146 7.37 10.51 -1.91
N SER A 147 8.26 11.48 -2.09
CA SER A 147 9.66 11.21 -2.43
C SER A 147 10.44 10.54 -1.28
N TRP A 148 11.62 10.01 -1.58
CA TRP A 148 12.53 9.46 -0.58
C TRP A 148 12.96 10.48 0.47
N GLU A 149 13.18 11.72 0.06
CA GLU A 149 13.55 12.81 0.96
C GLU A 149 12.49 13.05 2.04
N CYS A 150 11.21 12.81 1.68
CA CYS A 150 10.08 12.94 2.61
C CYS A 150 9.80 11.65 3.40
N ASN A 151 10.41 10.52 3.00
CA ASN A 151 10.21 9.19 3.58
C ASN A 151 11.56 8.51 3.82
N GLN A 152 12.39 9.14 4.65
CA GLN A 152 13.80 8.78 4.83
C GLN A 152 14.04 7.32 5.24
N PHE A 153 13.08 6.69 5.94
CA PHE A 153 13.21 5.28 6.34
C PHE A 153 13.50 4.35 5.15
N ALA A 154 12.87 4.61 4.01
CA ALA A 154 13.02 3.80 2.82
C ALA A 154 14.38 4.01 2.15
N GLN A 155 14.85 5.25 2.11
CA GLN A 155 16.17 5.58 1.61
C GLN A 155 17.26 4.94 2.48
N ILE A 156 17.13 5.07 3.81
CA ILE A 156 18.07 4.47 4.77
C ILE A 156 18.15 2.96 4.58
N ALA A 157 16.98 2.28 4.50
CA ALA A 157 16.95 0.84 4.29
C ALA A 157 17.58 0.46 2.94
N HIS A 158 17.24 1.16 1.87
CA HIS A 158 17.79 0.91 0.53
C HIS A 158 19.32 1.06 0.49
N GLU A 159 19.84 2.18 0.98
CA GLU A 159 21.28 2.48 1.00
C GLU A 159 22.04 1.48 1.85
N THR A 160 21.55 1.16 3.06
CA THR A 160 22.19 0.18 3.95
C THR A 160 22.26 -1.20 3.32
N VAL A 161 21.16 -1.65 2.68
CA VAL A 161 21.15 -2.95 2.00
C VAL A 161 22.09 -2.96 0.80
N ALA A 162 22.18 -1.85 0.05
CA ALA A 162 23.04 -1.74 -1.11
C ALA A 162 24.54 -1.92 -0.79
N GLU A 163 24.98 -1.56 0.42
CA GLU A 163 26.37 -1.77 0.86
C GLU A 163 26.81 -3.24 0.86
N TYR A 164 25.86 -4.15 1.05
CA TYR A 164 26.12 -5.61 1.01
C TYR A 164 26.17 -6.17 -0.42
N PHE A 165 25.72 -5.40 -1.43
CA PHE A 165 25.61 -5.83 -2.82
C PHE A 165 26.12 -4.76 -3.79
N PRO A 166 27.40 -4.37 -3.73
CA PRO A 166 27.93 -3.23 -4.49
C PRO A 166 27.78 -3.36 -6.00
N ASP A 167 27.84 -4.59 -6.53
CA ASP A 167 27.74 -4.85 -7.98
C ASP A 167 26.30 -5.07 -8.47
N ASN A 168 25.37 -5.45 -7.56
CA ASN A 168 23.99 -5.78 -7.92
C ASN A 168 23.03 -5.53 -6.73
N PRO A 169 22.81 -4.27 -6.33
CA PRO A 169 21.97 -3.94 -5.19
C PRO A 169 20.51 -4.37 -5.41
N PRO A 170 19.81 -4.82 -4.35
CA PRO A 170 18.38 -5.02 -4.38
C PRO A 170 17.63 -3.74 -4.76
N GLY A 171 16.57 -3.91 -5.57
CA GLY A 171 15.85 -2.79 -6.17
C GLY A 171 14.44 -2.54 -5.61
N PHE A 172 13.98 -3.32 -4.66
CA PHE A 172 12.60 -3.28 -4.19
C PHE A 172 12.12 -1.85 -3.88
N TYR A 173 12.85 -1.10 -3.07
CA TYR A 173 12.44 0.25 -2.66
C TYR A 173 12.33 1.28 -3.79
N ASN A 174 12.95 1.03 -4.95
CA ASN A 174 12.75 1.88 -6.12
C ASN A 174 11.30 1.83 -6.66
N VAL A 175 10.57 0.73 -6.43
CA VAL A 175 9.22 0.55 -6.97
C VAL A 175 8.18 1.41 -6.22
N PRO A 176 8.00 1.29 -4.88
CA PRO A 176 7.00 2.06 -4.16
C PRO A 176 7.25 3.58 -4.18
N PHE A 177 8.49 4.03 -4.34
CA PHE A 177 8.84 5.45 -4.33
C PHE A 177 9.09 6.07 -5.71
N SER A 178 8.77 5.37 -6.81
CA SER A 178 8.95 5.86 -8.18
C SER A 178 7.70 6.50 -8.79
N TYR A 179 6.54 6.43 -8.12
CA TYR A 179 5.27 6.89 -8.67
C TYR A 179 4.66 7.99 -7.79
N ASN A 180 5.36 9.12 -7.70
CA ASN A 180 5.02 10.26 -6.83
C ASN A 180 4.94 11.60 -7.57
N ASP A 181 4.92 11.58 -8.90
CA ASP A 181 4.74 12.77 -9.74
C ASP A 181 3.23 12.98 -10.00
N THR A 182 2.67 14.03 -9.42
CA THR A 182 1.25 14.37 -9.53
C THR A 182 0.82 14.61 -10.96
N ASP A 183 1.67 15.23 -11.79
CA ASP A 183 1.34 15.52 -13.20
C ASP A 183 1.24 14.23 -14.01
N ILE A 184 2.11 13.25 -13.73
CA ILE A 184 2.07 11.93 -14.36
C ILE A 184 0.81 11.16 -13.92
N ILE A 185 0.47 11.20 -12.63
CA ILE A 185 -0.72 10.54 -12.08
C ILE A 185 -1.99 11.16 -12.70
N GLU A 186 -2.15 12.48 -12.64
CA GLU A 186 -3.31 13.20 -13.18
C GLU A 186 -3.46 12.94 -14.68
N LYS A 187 -2.37 13.03 -15.44
CA LYS A 187 -2.40 12.73 -16.88
C LYS A 187 -2.87 11.30 -17.16
N SER A 188 -2.39 10.33 -16.39
CA SER A 188 -2.77 8.93 -16.56
C SER A 188 -4.24 8.70 -16.21
N MET A 189 -4.75 9.34 -15.16
CA MET A 189 -6.15 9.27 -14.76
C MET A 189 -7.07 9.97 -15.78
N CYS A 190 -6.69 11.16 -16.29
CA CYS A 190 -7.41 11.81 -17.38
C CYS A 190 -7.48 10.93 -18.64
N GLN A 191 -6.38 10.25 -19.00
CA GLN A 191 -6.36 9.30 -20.12
C GLN A 191 -7.25 8.08 -19.88
N ALA A 192 -7.46 7.69 -18.63
CA ALA A 192 -8.39 6.63 -18.25
C ALA A 192 -9.86 7.08 -18.33
N GLY A 193 -10.14 8.39 -18.30
CA GLY A 193 -11.48 8.95 -18.42
C GLY A 193 -12.00 9.68 -17.17
N PHE A 194 -11.21 9.79 -16.10
CA PHE A 194 -11.56 10.61 -14.93
C PHE A 194 -11.65 12.09 -15.33
N SER A 195 -12.72 12.78 -14.91
CA SER A 195 -13.03 14.14 -15.33
C SER A 195 -12.61 15.21 -14.34
N ALA A 196 -12.51 14.86 -13.06
CA ALA A 196 -12.02 15.74 -12.02
C ALA A 196 -11.09 14.96 -11.08
N ILE A 197 -9.93 15.53 -10.84
CA ILE A 197 -8.86 14.92 -10.03
C ILE A 197 -8.35 16.00 -9.07
N ALA A 198 -8.32 15.66 -7.80
CA ALA A 198 -7.73 16.51 -6.77
C ALA A 198 -6.60 15.74 -6.07
N SER A 199 -5.46 16.38 -5.88
CA SER A 199 -4.32 15.82 -5.16
C SER A 199 -4.05 16.59 -3.87
N HIS A 200 -3.71 15.87 -2.80
CA HIS A 200 -3.43 16.42 -1.48
C HIS A 200 -2.17 15.77 -0.92
N VAL A 201 -1.29 16.57 -0.34
CA VAL A 201 -0.17 16.07 0.45
C VAL A 201 -0.66 15.79 1.87
N VAL A 202 -0.38 14.59 2.37
CA VAL A 202 -0.62 14.21 3.78
C VAL A 202 0.72 13.93 4.43
N GLU A 203 1.02 14.64 5.50
CA GLU A 203 2.24 14.48 6.29
C GLU A 203 1.90 13.95 7.68
N ILE A 204 2.65 12.96 8.13
CA ILE A 204 2.45 12.27 9.39
C ILE A 204 3.80 12.17 10.10
N THR A 205 3.81 12.34 11.41
CA THR A 205 4.96 11.98 12.26
C THR A 205 4.65 10.67 12.95
N SER A 206 5.43 9.64 12.67
CA SER A 206 5.27 8.30 13.26
C SER A 206 6.39 8.00 14.26
N ALA A 207 6.04 7.37 15.38
CA ALA A 207 7.01 6.88 16.35
C ALA A 207 7.65 5.57 15.88
N ILE A 208 8.91 5.38 16.25
CA ILE A 208 9.67 4.14 16.07
C ILE A 208 10.08 3.64 17.46
N PRO A 209 9.19 2.92 18.19
CA PRO A 209 9.47 2.45 19.54
C PRO A 209 10.61 1.43 19.61
N SER A 210 10.79 0.66 18.52
CA SER A 210 11.86 -0.32 18.35
C SER A 210 12.38 -0.28 16.92
N ALA A 211 13.64 0.13 16.78
CA ALA A 211 14.31 0.11 15.48
C ALA A 211 14.48 -1.33 14.95
N GLU A 212 14.65 -2.32 15.84
CA GLU A 212 14.79 -3.74 15.49
C GLU A 212 13.49 -4.30 14.91
N ASP A 213 12.34 -4.01 15.54
CA ASP A 213 11.04 -4.45 15.04
C ASP A 213 10.72 -3.77 13.70
N PHE A 214 11.00 -2.47 13.58
CA PHE A 214 10.80 -1.75 12.33
C PHE A 214 11.70 -2.27 11.21
N ALA A 215 13.00 -2.49 11.48
CA ALA A 215 13.92 -3.09 10.53
C ALA A 215 13.51 -4.51 10.12
N THR A 216 12.93 -5.28 11.06
CA THR A 216 12.33 -6.59 10.74
C THR A 216 11.23 -6.44 9.69
N GLY A 217 10.38 -5.43 9.83
CA GLY A 217 9.38 -5.10 8.81
C GLY A 217 10.01 -4.70 7.48
N LEU A 218 11.04 -3.85 7.51
CA LEU A 218 11.71 -3.34 6.32
C LEU A 218 12.46 -4.42 5.52
N VAL A 219 12.94 -5.48 6.17
CA VAL A 219 13.71 -6.56 5.52
C VAL A 219 12.84 -7.78 5.23
N TYR A 220 12.00 -8.21 6.17
CA TYR A 220 11.22 -9.45 6.06
C TYR A 220 9.75 -9.22 5.68
N GLY A 221 9.26 -7.99 5.79
CA GLY A 221 7.86 -7.63 5.52
C GLY A 221 7.56 -7.25 4.08
N ASN A 222 8.48 -7.46 3.15
CA ASN A 222 8.31 -7.13 1.74
C ASN A 222 9.24 -7.99 0.84
N PRO A 223 9.11 -7.95 -0.49
CA PRO A 223 9.91 -8.74 -1.43
C PRO A 223 11.43 -8.52 -1.37
N LEU A 224 11.94 -7.53 -0.66
CA LEU A 224 13.37 -7.36 -0.43
C LEU A 224 14.00 -8.61 0.18
N PHE A 225 13.27 -9.34 1.03
CA PHE A 225 13.74 -10.60 1.63
C PHE A 225 14.18 -11.60 0.55
N GLU A 226 13.37 -11.78 -0.49
CA GLU A 226 13.69 -12.68 -1.61
C GLU A 226 14.85 -12.15 -2.43
N GLU A 227 14.93 -10.83 -2.63
CA GLU A 227 16.05 -10.21 -3.35
C GLU A 227 17.38 -10.39 -2.61
N VAL A 228 17.40 -10.25 -1.29
CA VAL A 228 18.58 -10.47 -0.44
C VAL A 228 19.00 -11.94 -0.47
N THR A 229 18.07 -12.85 -0.23
CA THR A 229 18.38 -14.30 -0.13
C THR A 229 18.83 -14.88 -1.46
N SER A 230 18.21 -14.47 -2.56
CA SER A 230 18.60 -14.92 -3.91
C SER A 230 19.99 -14.47 -4.33
N ARG A 231 20.50 -13.38 -3.76
CA ARG A 231 21.86 -12.88 -3.95
C ARG A 231 22.88 -13.48 -2.97
N GLY A 232 22.44 -14.41 -2.10
CA GLY A 232 23.31 -15.04 -1.11
C GLY A 232 23.62 -14.17 0.11
N GLY A 233 22.86 -13.08 0.32
CA GLY A 233 22.98 -12.24 1.52
C GLY A 233 22.42 -12.92 2.76
N ASN A 234 22.87 -12.47 3.93
CA ASN A 234 22.35 -12.90 5.23
C ASN A 234 21.28 -11.91 5.71
N PRO A 235 19.97 -12.25 5.67
CA PRO A 235 18.92 -11.32 6.06
C PRO A 235 18.99 -10.87 7.52
N GLN A 236 19.53 -11.71 8.43
CA GLN A 236 19.66 -11.35 9.85
C GLN A 236 20.73 -10.27 10.05
N GLU A 237 21.88 -10.41 9.39
CA GLU A 237 22.95 -9.43 9.44
C GLU A 237 22.50 -8.09 8.84
N ILE A 238 21.86 -8.14 7.68
CA ILE A 238 21.32 -6.95 7.00
C ILE A 238 20.24 -6.27 7.85
N CYS A 239 19.34 -7.05 8.47
CA CYS A 239 18.31 -6.51 9.36
C CYS A 239 18.94 -5.76 10.55
N ALA A 240 19.97 -6.32 11.17
CA ALA A 240 20.68 -5.66 12.26
C ALA A 240 21.37 -4.36 11.80
N ALA A 241 21.95 -4.34 10.61
CA ALA A 241 22.54 -3.13 10.03
C ALA A 241 21.50 -2.05 9.75
N VAL A 242 20.34 -2.45 9.20
CA VAL A 242 19.21 -1.54 8.96
C VAL A 242 18.68 -0.98 10.28
N ALA A 243 18.54 -1.81 11.34
CA ALA A 243 18.10 -1.36 12.66
C ALA A 243 19.03 -0.29 13.23
N ASN A 244 20.33 -0.52 13.18
CA ASN A 244 21.34 0.45 13.64
C ASN A 244 21.25 1.77 12.84
N ALA A 245 21.12 1.69 11.52
CA ALA A 245 21.03 2.87 10.67
C ALA A 245 19.74 3.67 10.92
N ILE A 246 18.62 3.00 11.17
CA ILE A 246 17.33 3.62 11.54
C ILE A 246 17.46 4.34 12.89
N ASP A 247 18.00 3.67 13.90
CA ASP A 247 18.17 4.27 15.24
C ASP A 247 19.09 5.49 15.20
N GLU A 248 20.23 5.38 14.52
CA GLU A 248 21.21 6.45 14.41
C GLU A 248 20.68 7.68 13.63
N LYS A 249 19.98 7.46 12.52
CA LYS A 249 19.57 8.53 11.62
C LYS A 249 18.20 9.14 11.95
N LEU A 250 17.27 8.37 12.56
CA LEU A 250 15.89 8.81 12.83
C LEU A 250 15.59 9.03 14.32
N GLY A 251 16.32 8.37 15.23
CA GLY A 251 16.24 8.66 16.67
C GLY A 251 14.87 8.45 17.30
N GLY A 252 14.11 7.42 16.89
CA GLY A 252 12.85 7.01 17.52
C GLY A 252 11.58 7.62 16.94
N SER A 253 11.66 8.49 15.91
CA SER A 253 10.52 9.01 15.14
C SER A 253 10.91 9.35 13.72
N MET A 254 9.92 9.38 12.82
CA MET A 254 10.15 9.70 11.41
C MET A 254 9.00 10.54 10.85
N SER A 255 9.32 11.40 9.88
CA SER A 255 8.32 12.04 9.03
C SER A 255 7.96 11.10 7.88
N LEU A 256 6.68 11.06 7.57
CA LEU A 256 6.11 10.32 6.45
C LEU A 256 5.28 11.26 5.59
N GLN A 257 5.33 11.07 4.29
CA GLN A 257 4.52 11.84 3.35
C GLN A 257 3.88 10.92 2.31
N ALA A 258 2.59 11.11 2.08
CA ALA A 258 1.86 10.50 0.99
C ALA A 258 1.16 11.58 0.14
N LEU A 259 0.96 11.27 -1.13
CA LEU A 259 0.05 11.99 -2.02
C LEU A 259 -1.26 11.23 -2.03
N VAL A 260 -2.34 11.89 -1.62
CA VAL A 260 -3.70 11.35 -1.70
C VAL A 260 -4.38 11.95 -2.92
N ILE A 261 -4.92 11.09 -3.76
CA ILE A 261 -5.63 11.47 -4.98
C ILE A 261 -7.09 11.09 -4.82
N ASP A 262 -7.98 12.01 -5.15
CA ASP A 262 -9.42 11.86 -5.14
C ASP A 262 -9.96 12.22 -6.54
N ALA A 263 -10.63 11.28 -7.21
CA ALA A 263 -11.03 11.42 -8.60
C ALA A 263 -12.42 10.84 -8.89
N TYR A 264 -13.13 11.41 -9.89
CA TYR A 264 -14.43 10.95 -10.39
C TYR A 264 -14.61 11.23 -11.88
#